data_45ab56e81c5c6addc1db8310e3f0758c
#
_entry.id   45ab56e81c5c6addc1db8310e3f0758c
#
_cell.length_a   1.000
_cell.length_b   1.000
_cell.length_c   1.000
_cell.angle_alpha   90.00
_cell.angle_beta   90.00
_cell.angle_gamma   90.00
#
_symmetry.space_group_name_H-M   'P 1'
#
loop_
_entity.id
_entity.type
_entity.pdbx_description
1 polymer ?
#
loop_
_entity_poly.entity_id
_entity_poly.type
_entity_poly.pdbx_seq_one_letter_code
_entity_poly.pdbx_strand_id
1 'polypeptide(L)'
;MLDSPYVRRVAISLQLLGLAFEHEPLSVFRTFDEFRRINPVVKAPTLVCDDGTVLMDSTLIVQYAESLARRSLLPAEPKALQHALRVTGLALAACEKSVQIYYEHTLRPEEKRHGPWLDRVTAQLLEACGALERELVEKPIDSSAGGIGLAGVTVAVTWHFIERTIPGNVPPERHPALARFSREAEALAEFAAAPHGPGTFGSD
;
A
#
# COMPACT_ATOMS: atom_id res chain seq x y z
N MET A 1 -3.56 10.32 -5.39
CA MET A 1 -2.77 11.01 -4.32
C MET A 1 -1.96 9.97 -3.57
N LEU A 2 -0.73 10.32 -3.19
CA LEU A 2 0.23 9.41 -2.51
C LEU A 2 -0.03 9.25 -0.99
N ASP A 3 -1.10 9.82 -0.46
CA ASP A 3 -1.64 9.52 0.87
C ASP A 3 -2.31 8.13 0.93
N SER A 4 -2.76 7.61 -0.22
CA SER A 4 -3.28 6.26 -0.33
C SER A 4 -2.16 5.22 -0.35
N PRO A 5 -2.14 4.23 0.55
CA PRO A 5 -1.14 3.17 0.55
C PRO A 5 -1.22 2.33 -0.74
N TYR A 6 -2.41 2.16 -1.31
CA TYR A 6 -2.59 1.44 -2.57
C TYR A 6 -2.01 2.19 -3.77
N VAL A 7 -2.12 3.53 -3.80
CA VAL A 7 -1.50 4.37 -4.85
C VAL A 7 0.02 4.34 -4.71
N ARG A 8 0.56 4.54 -3.50
CA ARG A 8 2.00 4.44 -3.24
C ARG A 8 2.56 3.07 -3.64
N ARG A 9 1.84 1.99 -3.29
CA ARG A 9 2.22 0.63 -3.69
C ARG A 9 2.42 0.52 -5.20
N VAL A 10 1.51 1.06 -6.00
CA VAL A 10 1.62 1.05 -7.47
C VAL A 10 2.78 1.92 -7.94
N ALA A 11 2.86 3.17 -7.47
CA ALA A 11 3.90 4.11 -7.90
C ALA A 11 5.31 3.57 -7.63
N ILE A 12 5.57 3.00 -6.45
CA ILE A 12 6.85 2.38 -6.10
C ILE A 12 7.11 1.13 -6.96
N SER A 13 6.08 0.29 -7.17
CA SER A 13 6.24 -0.91 -8.01
C SER A 13 6.57 -0.58 -9.45
N LEU A 14 5.95 0.44 -10.04
CA LEU A 14 6.27 0.91 -11.41
C LEU A 14 7.72 1.37 -11.52
N GLN A 15 8.23 2.11 -10.52
CA GLN A 15 9.64 2.53 -10.48
C GLN A 15 10.59 1.34 -10.38
N LEU A 16 10.33 0.40 -9.46
CA LEU A 16 11.12 -0.82 -9.32
C LEU A 16 11.14 -1.64 -10.62
N LEU A 17 10.08 -1.60 -11.40
CA LEU A 17 9.97 -2.24 -12.71
C LEU A 17 10.64 -1.44 -13.84
N GLY A 18 11.07 -0.21 -13.59
CA GLY A 18 11.66 0.68 -14.59
C GLY A 18 10.66 1.21 -15.63
N LEU A 19 9.39 1.26 -15.27
CA LEU A 19 8.32 1.76 -16.14
C LEU A 19 8.09 3.25 -15.88
N ALA A 20 8.14 4.04 -16.94
CA ALA A 20 7.78 5.45 -16.89
C ALA A 20 6.25 5.61 -16.74
N PHE A 21 5.82 6.56 -15.94
CA PHE A 21 4.41 6.90 -15.75
C PHE A 21 4.25 8.36 -15.33
N GLU A 22 3.09 8.91 -15.59
CA GLU A 22 2.67 10.22 -15.07
C GLU A 22 1.73 10.01 -13.89
N HIS A 23 1.91 10.78 -12.83
CA HIS A 23 1.05 10.72 -11.65
C HIS A 23 0.14 11.95 -11.56
N GLU A 24 -1.16 11.73 -11.72
CA GLU A 24 -2.17 12.76 -11.47
C GLU A 24 -2.68 12.69 -10.03
N PRO A 25 -2.52 13.75 -9.22
CA PRO A 25 -2.86 13.72 -7.80
C PRO A 25 -4.36 13.95 -7.55
N LEU A 26 -5.22 13.28 -8.31
CA LEU A 26 -6.65 13.36 -8.15
C LEU A 26 -7.13 12.63 -6.89
N SER A 27 -8.05 13.27 -6.16
CA SER A 27 -8.63 12.73 -4.94
C SER A 27 -10.00 12.12 -5.22
N VAL A 28 -10.23 10.91 -4.72
CA VAL A 28 -11.56 10.27 -4.74
C VAL A 28 -12.60 11.01 -3.88
N PHE A 29 -12.18 12.01 -3.10
CA PHE A 29 -13.05 12.86 -2.27
C PHE A 29 -13.09 14.30 -2.76
N ARG A 30 -11.93 14.99 -2.82
CA ARG A 30 -11.87 16.44 -3.10
C ARG A 30 -12.09 16.77 -4.57
N THR A 31 -11.67 15.87 -5.49
CA THR A 31 -11.84 16.01 -6.94
C THR A 31 -12.68 14.87 -7.51
N PHE A 32 -13.76 14.52 -6.79
CA PHE A 32 -14.61 13.37 -7.10
C PHE A 32 -15.13 13.36 -8.53
N ASP A 33 -15.70 14.48 -9.00
CA ASP A 33 -16.28 14.58 -10.34
C ASP A 33 -15.22 14.52 -11.45
N GLU A 34 -14.03 15.04 -11.19
CA GLU A 34 -12.89 14.96 -12.11
C GLU A 34 -12.39 13.52 -12.20
N PHE A 35 -12.17 12.86 -11.06
CA PHE A 35 -11.79 11.45 -11.01
C PHE A 35 -12.84 10.55 -11.69
N ARG A 36 -14.14 10.83 -11.48
CA ARG A 36 -15.26 10.07 -12.05
C ARG A 36 -15.30 10.10 -13.57
N ARG A 37 -14.80 11.18 -14.22
CA ARG A 37 -14.71 11.26 -15.69
C ARG A 37 -13.68 10.28 -16.25
N ILE A 38 -12.65 9.94 -15.47
CA ILE A 38 -11.60 8.98 -15.84
C ILE A 38 -12.05 7.56 -15.49
N ASN A 39 -12.47 7.36 -14.26
CA ASN A 39 -12.96 6.08 -13.77
C ASN A 39 -14.30 6.26 -13.03
N PRO A 40 -15.42 5.88 -13.63
CA PRO A 40 -16.76 6.05 -13.02
C PRO A 40 -16.94 5.32 -11.68
N VAL A 41 -16.14 4.30 -11.40
CA VAL A 41 -16.14 3.58 -10.10
C VAL A 41 -15.50 4.40 -8.99
N VAL A 42 -14.71 5.44 -9.34
CA VAL A 42 -14.01 6.34 -8.39
C VAL A 42 -13.16 5.55 -7.39
N LYS A 43 -12.36 4.59 -7.90
CA LYS A 43 -11.48 3.74 -7.10
C LYS A 43 -10.01 4.03 -7.40
N ALA A 44 -9.26 4.48 -6.40
CA ALA A 44 -7.81 4.65 -6.48
C ALA A 44 -7.08 3.41 -5.92
N PRO A 45 -5.94 3.00 -6.53
CA PRO A 45 -5.36 3.52 -7.75
C PRO A 45 -6.18 3.20 -9.01
N THR A 46 -6.11 4.09 -9.98
CA THR A 46 -6.56 3.90 -11.36
C THR A 46 -5.37 4.12 -12.28
N LEU A 47 -5.15 3.23 -13.22
CA LEU A 47 -4.16 3.34 -14.28
C LEU A 47 -4.88 3.49 -15.62
N VAL A 48 -4.55 4.54 -16.36
CA VAL A 48 -4.97 4.71 -17.77
C VAL A 48 -3.81 4.25 -18.66
N CYS A 49 -4.04 3.22 -19.45
CA CYS A 49 -3.05 2.69 -20.39
C CYS A 49 -2.99 3.55 -21.66
N ASP A 50 -1.93 3.40 -22.46
CA ASP A 50 -1.71 4.16 -23.70
C ASP A 50 -2.84 3.99 -24.72
N ASP A 51 -3.53 2.84 -24.70
CA ASP A 51 -4.70 2.58 -25.57
C ASP A 51 -6.03 3.09 -25.01
N GLY A 52 -5.98 3.78 -23.85
CA GLY A 52 -7.15 4.31 -23.15
C GLY A 52 -7.85 3.29 -22.22
N THR A 53 -7.37 2.06 -22.12
CA THR A 53 -7.90 1.08 -21.17
C THR A 53 -7.69 1.53 -19.73
N VAL A 54 -8.75 1.50 -18.92
CA VAL A 54 -8.71 1.91 -17.53
C VAL A 54 -8.64 0.67 -16.62
N LEU A 55 -7.54 0.53 -15.90
CA LEU A 55 -7.34 -0.53 -14.91
C LEU A 55 -7.49 0.01 -13.48
N MET A 56 -8.00 -0.80 -12.60
CA MET A 56 -8.09 -0.50 -11.17
C MET A 56 -7.85 -1.77 -10.34
N ASP A 57 -7.64 -1.56 -9.03
CA ASP A 57 -7.04 -2.43 -8.05
C ASP A 57 -5.51 -2.52 -8.19
N SER A 58 -4.84 -2.21 -7.07
CA SER A 58 -3.37 -2.12 -7.05
C SER A 58 -2.68 -3.44 -7.41
N THR A 59 -3.29 -4.58 -7.10
CA THR A 59 -2.71 -5.90 -7.41
C THR A 59 -2.79 -6.18 -8.92
N LEU A 60 -3.93 -5.88 -9.54
CA LEU A 60 -4.13 -6.09 -10.97
C LEU A 60 -3.27 -5.12 -11.80
N ILE A 61 -3.13 -3.87 -11.35
CA ILE A 61 -2.24 -2.89 -11.99
C ILE A 61 -0.79 -3.37 -11.93
N VAL A 62 -0.30 -3.83 -10.77
CA VAL A 62 1.07 -4.33 -10.64
C VAL A 62 1.27 -5.59 -11.48
N GLN A 63 0.31 -6.50 -11.51
CA GLN A 63 0.37 -7.69 -12.37
C GLN A 63 0.50 -7.33 -13.87
N TYR A 64 -0.26 -6.34 -14.31
CA TYR A 64 -0.14 -5.82 -15.69
C TYR A 64 1.22 -5.17 -15.92
N ALA A 65 1.70 -4.35 -14.98
CA ALA A 65 3.00 -3.70 -15.07
C ALA A 65 4.16 -4.73 -15.14
N GLU A 66 4.10 -5.81 -14.36
CA GLU A 66 5.08 -6.91 -14.44
C GLU A 66 5.12 -7.55 -15.84
N SER A 67 3.95 -7.70 -16.48
CA SER A 67 3.87 -8.25 -17.86
C SER A 67 4.51 -7.31 -18.88
N LEU A 68 4.34 -5.98 -18.74
CA LEU A 68 4.99 -4.99 -19.60
C LEU A 68 6.51 -4.97 -19.40
N ALA A 69 6.96 -4.98 -18.16
CA ALA A 69 8.38 -4.98 -17.80
C ALA A 69 9.08 -6.31 -18.12
N ARG A 70 8.34 -7.39 -18.42
CA ARG A 70 8.86 -8.76 -18.55
C ARG A 70 9.72 -9.17 -17.36
N ARG A 71 9.38 -8.69 -16.19
CA ARG A 71 10.06 -8.90 -14.91
C ARG A 71 9.02 -8.96 -13.81
N SER A 72 9.22 -9.83 -12.82
CA SER A 72 8.36 -9.91 -11.64
C SER A 72 9.04 -9.33 -10.40
N LEU A 73 8.27 -8.71 -9.54
CA LEU A 73 8.63 -8.33 -8.18
C LEU A 73 8.34 -9.46 -7.16
N LEU A 74 7.85 -10.59 -7.65
CA LEU A 74 7.64 -11.81 -6.87
C LEU A 74 8.74 -12.83 -7.22
N PRO A 75 9.18 -13.64 -6.25
CA PRO A 75 10.17 -14.69 -6.51
C PRO A 75 9.58 -15.80 -7.40
N ALA A 76 10.42 -16.40 -8.25
CA ALA A 76 10.01 -17.48 -9.15
C ALA A 76 9.99 -18.87 -8.46
N GLU A 77 10.76 -19.05 -7.37
CA GLU A 77 10.81 -20.32 -6.65
C GLU A 77 9.49 -20.53 -5.86
N PRO A 78 8.81 -21.69 -5.99
CA PRO A 78 7.47 -21.89 -5.45
C PRO A 78 7.31 -21.66 -3.94
N LYS A 79 8.30 -22.08 -3.12
CA LYS A 79 8.23 -21.87 -1.66
C LYS A 79 8.47 -20.42 -1.29
N ALA A 80 9.39 -19.75 -1.97
CA ALA A 80 9.63 -18.32 -1.79
C ALA A 80 8.40 -17.50 -2.26
N LEU A 81 7.80 -17.88 -3.39
CA LEU A 81 6.56 -17.27 -3.89
C LEU A 81 5.41 -17.46 -2.88
N GLN A 82 5.23 -18.67 -2.34
CA GLN A 82 4.20 -18.93 -1.32
C GLN A 82 4.37 -18.01 -0.11
N HIS A 83 5.61 -17.84 0.38
CA HIS A 83 5.91 -16.94 1.49
C HIS A 83 5.64 -15.48 1.12
N ALA A 84 6.12 -15.01 -0.04
CA ALA A 84 5.87 -13.64 -0.52
C ALA A 84 4.36 -13.34 -0.66
N LEU A 85 3.58 -14.26 -1.19
CA LEU A 85 2.12 -14.12 -1.29
C LEU A 85 1.44 -14.10 0.08
N ARG A 86 1.90 -14.92 1.05
CA ARG A 86 1.40 -14.89 2.42
C ARG A 86 1.66 -13.53 3.07
N VAL A 87 2.88 -13.01 2.98
CA VAL A 87 3.25 -11.70 3.53
C VAL A 87 2.44 -10.59 2.84
N THR A 88 2.34 -10.62 1.51
CA THR A 88 1.52 -9.66 0.75
C THR A 88 0.06 -9.70 1.18
N GLY A 89 -0.53 -10.89 1.35
CA GLY A 89 -1.91 -11.05 1.79
C GLY A 89 -2.17 -10.48 3.19
N LEU A 90 -1.27 -10.73 4.15
CA LEU A 90 -1.33 -10.15 5.49
C LEU A 90 -1.22 -8.61 5.45
N ALA A 91 -0.30 -8.08 4.65
CA ALA A 91 -0.12 -6.64 4.51
C ALA A 91 -1.35 -5.97 3.85
N LEU A 92 -1.93 -6.58 2.81
CA LEU A 92 -3.16 -6.08 2.20
C LEU A 92 -4.36 -6.14 3.16
N ALA A 93 -4.45 -7.19 3.99
CA ALA A 93 -5.48 -7.26 5.03
C ALA A 93 -5.30 -6.14 6.07
N ALA A 94 -4.07 -5.92 6.57
CA ALA A 94 -3.78 -4.80 7.47
C ALA A 94 -4.09 -3.45 6.82
N CYS A 95 -3.72 -3.26 5.56
CA CYS A 95 -4.00 -2.06 4.78
C CYS A 95 -5.51 -1.79 4.67
N GLU A 96 -6.30 -2.80 4.31
CA GLU A 96 -7.76 -2.69 4.22
C GLU A 96 -8.38 -2.28 5.56
N LYS A 97 -7.97 -2.93 6.67
CA LYS A 97 -8.53 -2.62 7.99
C LYS A 97 -8.11 -1.24 8.48
N SER A 98 -6.88 -0.83 8.21
CA SER A 98 -6.42 0.53 8.56
C SER A 98 -7.18 1.62 7.79
N VAL A 99 -7.47 1.41 6.51
CA VAL A 99 -8.29 2.34 5.70
C VAL A 99 -9.74 2.38 6.20
N GLN A 100 -10.33 1.24 6.60
CA GLN A 100 -11.68 1.21 7.18
C GLN A 100 -11.76 2.00 8.49
N ILE A 101 -10.77 1.85 9.38
CA ILE A 101 -10.69 2.62 10.63
C ILE A 101 -10.53 4.11 10.33
N TYR A 102 -9.61 4.46 9.43
CA TYR A 102 -9.39 5.83 9.00
C TYR A 102 -10.67 6.48 8.47
N TYR A 103 -11.41 5.79 7.58
CA TYR A 103 -12.66 6.31 7.03
C TYR A 103 -13.78 6.45 8.10
N GLU A 104 -13.87 5.50 9.02
CA GLU A 104 -14.85 5.58 10.09
C GLU A 104 -14.61 6.80 11.00
N HIS A 105 -13.33 7.16 11.22
CA HIS A 105 -12.98 8.32 12.02
C HIS A 105 -13.06 9.66 11.27
N THR A 106 -12.74 9.68 9.97
CA THR A 106 -12.62 10.92 9.19
C THR A 106 -13.87 11.29 8.41
N LEU A 107 -14.67 10.30 7.98
CA LEU A 107 -15.84 10.51 7.14
C LEU A 107 -17.15 10.43 7.92
N ARG A 108 -17.15 9.86 9.14
CA ARG A 108 -18.35 9.78 9.98
C ARG A 108 -18.27 10.72 11.17
N PRO A 109 -19.32 11.47 11.45
CA PRO A 109 -19.48 12.15 12.72
C PRO A 109 -19.40 11.16 13.89
N GLU A 110 -18.87 11.60 15.02
CA GLU A 110 -18.57 10.73 16.15
C GLU A 110 -19.81 9.96 16.64
N GLU A 111 -20.95 10.60 16.70
CA GLU A 111 -22.24 10.04 17.14
C GLU A 111 -22.83 8.97 16.16
N LYS A 112 -22.25 8.86 14.96
CA LYS A 112 -22.65 7.87 13.94
C LYS A 112 -21.64 6.73 13.75
N ARG A 113 -20.55 6.76 14.51
CA ARG A 113 -19.55 5.68 14.47
C ARG A 113 -20.11 4.42 15.13
N HIS A 114 -19.88 3.29 14.48
CA HIS A 114 -20.38 2.02 15.02
C HIS A 114 -19.27 1.28 15.79
N GLY A 115 -19.28 1.41 17.13
CA GLY A 115 -18.28 0.83 18.03
C GLY A 115 -17.99 -0.65 17.78
N PRO A 116 -18.99 -1.55 17.75
CA PRO A 116 -18.75 -2.97 17.49
C PRO A 116 -18.07 -3.28 16.17
N TRP A 117 -18.27 -2.44 15.14
CA TRP A 117 -17.55 -2.56 13.88
C TRP A 117 -16.09 -2.12 14.00
N LEU A 118 -15.84 -1.00 14.67
CA LEU A 118 -14.49 -0.51 14.94
C LEU A 118 -13.68 -1.53 15.76
N ASP A 119 -14.28 -2.11 16.80
CA ASP A 119 -13.65 -3.16 17.61
C ASP A 119 -13.25 -4.36 16.74
N ARG A 120 -14.15 -4.81 15.88
CA ARG A 120 -13.90 -5.93 14.96
C ARG A 120 -12.75 -5.64 13.99
N VAL A 121 -12.78 -4.50 13.30
CA VAL A 121 -11.76 -4.19 12.30
C VAL A 121 -10.40 -3.88 12.95
N THR A 122 -10.41 -3.30 14.16
CA THR A 122 -9.19 -3.09 14.96
C THR A 122 -8.58 -4.41 15.40
N ALA A 123 -9.37 -5.35 15.88
CA ALA A 123 -8.87 -6.69 16.22
C ALA A 123 -8.25 -7.39 15.01
N GLN A 124 -8.91 -7.33 13.84
CA GLN A 124 -8.36 -7.89 12.58
C GLN A 124 -7.05 -7.21 12.16
N LEU A 125 -6.95 -5.88 12.31
CA LEU A 125 -5.72 -5.14 12.03
C LEU A 125 -4.58 -5.59 12.94
N LEU A 126 -4.81 -5.68 14.24
CA LEU A 126 -3.81 -6.10 15.23
C LEU A 126 -3.32 -7.53 14.97
N GLU A 127 -4.22 -8.46 14.63
CA GLU A 127 -3.84 -9.82 14.26
C GLU A 127 -3.00 -9.87 12.98
N ALA A 128 -3.35 -9.09 11.96
CA ALA A 128 -2.58 -9.01 10.72
C ALA A 128 -1.18 -8.42 10.96
N CYS A 129 -1.07 -7.34 11.73
CA CYS A 129 0.23 -6.75 12.12
C CYS A 129 1.06 -7.70 12.98
N GLY A 130 0.46 -8.39 13.95
CA GLY A 130 1.14 -9.39 14.76
C GLY A 130 1.64 -10.58 13.95
N ALA A 131 0.88 -11.02 12.93
CA ALA A 131 1.32 -12.06 12.01
C ALA A 131 2.48 -11.58 11.13
N LEU A 132 2.43 -10.35 10.60
CA LEU A 132 3.53 -9.75 9.83
C LEU A 132 4.79 -9.61 10.67
N GLU A 133 4.68 -9.16 11.91
CA GLU A 133 5.81 -9.06 12.84
C GLU A 133 6.52 -10.42 12.98
N ARG A 134 5.75 -11.50 13.20
CA ARG A 134 6.31 -12.87 13.29
C ARG A 134 6.96 -13.30 11.98
N GLU A 135 6.34 -13.06 10.82
CA GLU A 135 6.93 -13.41 9.53
C GLU A 135 8.27 -12.69 9.30
N LEU A 136 8.37 -11.40 9.64
CA LEU A 136 9.60 -10.63 9.49
C LEU A 136 10.71 -11.07 10.46
N VAL A 137 10.37 -11.58 11.65
CA VAL A 137 11.33 -12.12 12.62
C VAL A 137 11.79 -13.52 12.21
N GLU A 138 10.87 -14.41 11.83
CA GLU A 138 11.16 -15.81 11.55
C GLU A 138 11.74 -16.03 10.14
N LYS A 139 11.27 -15.27 9.17
CA LYS A 139 11.64 -15.35 7.75
C LYS A 139 11.79 -13.95 7.16
N PRO A 140 12.86 -13.23 7.47
CA PRO A 140 13.06 -11.87 6.98
C PRO A 140 12.94 -11.79 5.45
N ILE A 141 12.29 -10.73 4.97
CA ILE A 141 12.25 -10.36 3.56
C ILE A 141 13.24 -9.22 3.32
N ASP A 142 13.72 -9.10 2.10
CA ASP A 142 14.74 -8.11 1.75
C ASP A 142 14.15 -6.70 1.73
N SER A 143 14.80 -5.76 2.44
CA SER A 143 14.51 -4.33 2.48
C SER A 143 15.54 -3.48 1.72
N SER A 144 16.53 -4.11 1.07
CA SER A 144 17.64 -3.43 0.42
C SER A 144 17.30 -2.92 -0.98
N ALA A 145 18.08 -1.94 -1.44
CA ALA A 145 18.01 -1.44 -2.81
C ALA A 145 18.24 -2.58 -3.83
N GLY A 146 17.28 -2.76 -4.74
CA GLY A 146 17.31 -3.83 -5.75
C GLY A 146 16.91 -5.22 -5.25
N GLY A 147 16.77 -5.43 -3.94
CA GLY A 147 16.30 -6.68 -3.33
C GLY A 147 14.84 -6.65 -2.90
N ILE A 148 14.28 -5.46 -2.61
CA ILE A 148 12.90 -5.33 -2.20
C ILE A 148 11.94 -5.77 -3.31
N GLY A 149 11.04 -6.71 -2.98
CA GLY A 149 10.00 -7.19 -3.88
C GLY A 149 8.62 -6.69 -3.50
N LEU A 150 7.58 -7.18 -4.18
CA LEU A 150 6.19 -6.74 -4.00
C LEU A 150 5.69 -6.91 -2.56
N ALA A 151 6.11 -7.98 -1.88
CA ALA A 151 5.78 -8.21 -0.47
C ALA A 151 6.34 -7.09 0.41
N GLY A 152 7.63 -6.75 0.22
CA GLY A 152 8.29 -5.68 0.98
C GLY A 152 7.67 -4.31 0.72
N VAL A 153 7.40 -3.97 -0.55
CA VAL A 153 6.67 -2.73 -0.89
C VAL A 153 5.33 -2.67 -0.17
N THR A 154 4.55 -3.76 -0.21
CA THR A 154 3.21 -3.79 0.39
C THR A 154 3.27 -3.63 1.91
N VAL A 155 4.22 -4.31 2.58
CA VAL A 155 4.43 -4.18 4.03
C VAL A 155 4.80 -2.75 4.40
N ALA A 156 5.79 -2.18 3.72
CA ALA A 156 6.32 -0.85 4.06
C ALA A 156 5.27 0.26 3.90
N VAL A 157 4.58 0.31 2.76
CA VAL A 157 3.54 1.35 2.53
C VAL A 157 2.35 1.20 3.48
N THR A 158 2.01 -0.05 3.86
CA THR A 158 0.92 -0.31 4.81
C THR A 158 1.30 0.16 6.21
N TRP A 159 2.49 -0.20 6.69
CA TRP A 159 2.94 0.22 8.01
C TRP A 159 3.09 1.74 8.10
N HIS A 160 3.70 2.35 7.09
CA HIS A 160 3.82 3.81 7.02
C HIS A 160 2.45 4.50 7.05
N PHE A 161 1.45 3.98 6.34
CA PHE A 161 0.09 4.51 6.38
C PHE A 161 -0.51 4.40 7.79
N ILE A 162 -0.38 3.25 8.47
CA ILE A 162 -0.87 3.04 9.83
C ILE A 162 -0.27 4.08 10.79
N GLU A 163 1.06 4.23 10.78
CA GLU A 163 1.74 5.20 11.66
C GLU A 163 1.32 6.65 11.42
N ARG A 164 0.99 7.00 10.17
CA ARG A 164 0.61 8.39 9.79
C ARG A 164 -0.84 8.71 10.02
N THR A 165 -1.74 7.75 9.88
CA THR A 165 -3.18 8.03 9.81
C THR A 165 -3.96 7.55 11.04
N ILE A 166 -3.49 6.49 11.69
CA ILE A 166 -4.13 5.87 12.86
C ILE A 166 -3.11 5.48 13.94
N PRO A 167 -2.19 6.39 14.35
CA PRO A 167 -1.03 6.06 15.19
C PRO A 167 -1.36 5.42 16.55
N GLY A 168 -2.58 5.64 17.06
CA GLY A 168 -3.00 5.07 18.35
C GLY A 168 -3.53 3.63 18.27
N ASN A 169 -3.76 3.09 17.07
CA ASN A 169 -4.42 1.78 16.92
C ASN A 169 -3.44 0.60 16.95
N VAL A 170 -2.20 0.81 16.51
CA VAL A 170 -1.17 -0.24 16.45
C VAL A 170 0.10 0.26 17.13
N PRO A 171 0.41 -0.20 18.36
CA PRO A 171 1.58 0.23 19.10
C PRO A 171 2.89 -0.20 18.42
N PRO A 172 3.79 0.73 17.99
CA PRO A 172 5.03 0.39 17.31
C PRO A 172 5.99 -0.44 18.18
N GLU A 173 5.96 -0.24 19.51
CA GLU A 173 6.77 -0.98 20.47
C GLU A 173 6.44 -2.47 20.52
N ARG A 174 5.27 -2.88 20.07
CA ARG A 174 4.86 -4.29 19.92
C ARG A 174 5.17 -4.87 18.53
N HIS A 175 5.63 -4.01 17.60
CA HIS A 175 5.88 -4.38 16.21
C HIS A 175 7.24 -3.82 15.74
N PRO A 176 8.36 -4.09 16.48
CA PRO A 176 9.65 -3.48 16.19
C PRO A 176 10.25 -3.91 14.85
N ALA A 177 9.99 -5.14 14.39
CA ALA A 177 10.47 -5.60 13.10
C ALA A 177 9.75 -4.90 11.94
N LEU A 178 8.43 -4.72 12.04
CA LEU A 178 7.64 -3.94 11.07
C LEU A 178 8.09 -2.48 11.02
N ALA A 179 8.24 -1.83 12.17
CA ALA A 179 8.66 -0.44 12.26
C ALA A 179 10.08 -0.23 11.68
N ARG A 180 11.00 -1.16 11.95
CA ARG A 180 12.35 -1.14 11.38
C ARG A 180 12.31 -1.36 9.87
N PHE A 181 11.61 -2.40 9.40
CA PHE A 181 11.50 -2.74 7.99
C PHE A 181 10.94 -1.57 7.17
N SER A 182 9.83 -0.97 7.63
CA SER A 182 9.22 0.17 6.96
C SER A 182 10.18 1.37 6.89
N ARG A 183 10.88 1.69 7.95
CA ARG A 183 11.87 2.78 7.99
C ARG A 183 13.05 2.54 7.03
N GLU A 184 13.55 1.31 6.94
CA GLU A 184 14.60 0.94 6.00
C GLU A 184 14.11 1.07 4.55
N ALA A 185 12.91 0.58 4.23
CA ALA A 185 12.31 0.71 2.92
C ALA A 185 12.03 2.17 2.53
N GLU A 186 11.51 2.99 3.46
CA GLU A 186 11.24 4.42 3.23
C GLU A 186 12.51 5.23 2.89
N ALA A 187 13.70 4.72 3.21
CA ALA A 187 14.97 5.33 2.84
C ALA A 187 15.43 4.99 1.40
N LEU A 188 14.76 4.06 0.71
CA LEU A 188 15.06 3.72 -0.67
C LEU A 188 14.62 4.83 -1.63
N ALA A 189 15.34 4.99 -2.75
CA ALA A 189 15.09 6.03 -3.73
C ALA A 189 13.66 5.99 -4.30
N GLU A 190 13.12 4.80 -4.57
CA GLU A 190 11.78 4.60 -5.13
C GLU A 190 10.67 5.00 -4.13
N PHE A 191 10.92 4.87 -2.82
CA PHE A 191 10.00 5.31 -1.77
C PHE A 191 10.11 6.81 -1.54
N ALA A 192 11.34 7.35 -1.52
CA ALA A 192 11.59 8.78 -1.37
C ALA A 192 11.00 9.58 -2.55
N ALA A 193 11.02 9.03 -3.76
CA ALA A 193 10.41 9.63 -4.93
C ALA A 193 8.86 9.55 -4.95
N ALA A 194 8.25 8.71 -4.10
CA ALA A 194 6.81 8.62 -3.91
C ALA A 194 6.42 8.94 -2.45
N PRO A 195 6.67 10.16 -1.95
CA PRO A 195 6.46 10.52 -0.55
C PRO A 195 4.97 10.45 -0.17
N HIS A 196 4.69 10.04 1.06
CA HIS A 196 3.32 10.04 1.58
C HIS A 196 2.78 11.47 1.65
N GLY A 197 1.66 11.72 1.01
CA GLY A 197 0.99 13.01 1.02
C GLY A 197 0.15 13.30 -0.22
N PRO A 198 -0.38 14.53 -0.32
CA PRO A 198 -1.21 14.93 -1.46
C PRO A 198 -0.41 15.30 -2.73
N GLY A 199 0.91 15.22 -2.69
CA GLY A 199 1.79 15.61 -3.79
C GLY A 199 1.77 14.66 -4.98
N THR A 200 2.32 15.12 -6.10
CA THR A 200 2.61 14.32 -7.27
C THR A 200 3.93 13.57 -7.12
N PHE A 201 4.06 12.46 -7.81
CA PHE A 201 5.34 11.77 -7.96
C PHE A 201 6.38 12.68 -8.62
N GLY A 202 7.56 12.80 -8.01
CA GLY A 202 8.67 13.57 -8.57
C GLY A 202 8.47 15.08 -8.67
N SER A 203 7.45 15.65 -8.02
CA SER A 203 7.35 17.12 -7.89
C SER A 203 8.19 17.57 -6.68
N ASP A 204 9.37 18.09 -6.95
CA ASP A 204 10.14 18.90 -6.02
C ASP A 204 9.45 20.26 -5.79
#